data_7c9c17d7f6a7ff6e4ed7b6c4467084fd
#
_entry.id   7c9c17d7f6a7ff6e4ed7b6c4467084fd
#
_cell.length_a   1.000
_cell.length_b   1.000
_cell.length_c   1.000
_cell.angle_alpha   90.00
_cell.angle_beta   90.00
_cell.angle_gamma   90.00
#
_symmetry.space_group_name_H-M   'P 1'
#
loop_
_entity.id
_entity.type
_entity.pdbx_description
1 polymer ?
#
loop_
_entity_poly.entity_id
_entity_poly.type
_entity_poly.pdbx_seq_one_letter_code
_entity_poly.pdbx_strand_id
1 'polypeptide(L)'
;MSALNGIILKVMRLKTRYIYISIAFISVFILAAAGFIKYLPSAAKTSALSKKPKPELSQYNASKPLSLPICKGERFNAQQSEQTLFACTVKYLQYLRYLPVSSDGPGKYKFSFPVPDILHRVADSYGWNPQNPFILGAAAQYLKESGKIRGGEYAKPQIDVALLSELKESAAKGEFDPHPWKWVLVRQADKNETVELYENGREIFSSPVNTGEFATTPDGTWYVFLRFHDTTMSGLSPKRISMKIYESLKAKHPGTVGCLDGHPIKWVAYDDSGIKYVDYFNKGIALHYIPRARYGFPQSAGCIEIPEQNARFLHKNIGYGTIVTVIGSAGNAGTKKQAEGTASTGKSCTE
;
A
#
# COMPACT_ATOMS: atom_id res chain seq x y z
N MET A 1 3.68 -20.45 73.96
CA MET A 1 4.68 -19.51 73.47
C MET A 1 5.77 -20.11 72.56
N SER A 2 5.99 -21.44 72.55
CA SER A 2 7.07 -22.05 71.75
C SER A 2 6.76 -22.22 70.25
N ALA A 3 5.50 -22.37 69.84
CA ALA A 3 5.12 -22.60 68.45
C ALA A 3 5.20 -21.32 67.57
N LEU A 4 4.97 -20.13 68.18
CA LEU A 4 5.00 -18.86 67.46
C LEU A 4 6.43 -18.45 67.07
N ASN A 5 7.42 -18.70 67.93
CA ASN A 5 8.82 -18.42 67.63
C ASN A 5 9.40 -19.29 66.51
N GLY A 6 8.94 -20.55 66.36
CA GLY A 6 9.34 -21.42 65.23
C GLY A 6 8.87 -20.95 63.87
N ILE A 7 7.67 -20.33 63.79
CA ILE A 7 7.09 -19.84 62.55
C ILE A 7 7.79 -18.50 62.12
N ILE A 8 8.09 -17.64 63.06
CA ILE A 8 8.80 -16.37 62.79
C ILE A 8 10.21 -16.64 62.27
N LEU A 9 10.95 -17.54 62.85
CA LEU A 9 12.29 -17.94 62.39
C LEU A 9 12.26 -18.57 60.99
N LYS A 10 11.23 -19.36 60.68
CA LYS A 10 11.08 -20.00 59.36
C LYS A 10 10.74 -18.99 58.28
N VAL A 11 9.92 -17.99 58.55
CA VAL A 11 9.57 -16.89 57.65
C VAL A 11 10.76 -15.93 57.40
N MET A 12 11.55 -15.67 58.41
CA MET A 12 12.78 -14.85 58.28
C MET A 12 13.85 -15.58 57.43
N ARG A 13 14.04 -16.88 57.60
CA ARG A 13 14.98 -17.67 56.76
C ARG A 13 14.51 -17.76 55.30
N LEU A 14 13.23 -17.82 55.03
CA LEU A 14 12.69 -17.80 53.68
C LEU A 14 12.91 -16.42 53.03
N LYS A 15 12.66 -15.28 53.72
CA LYS A 15 12.92 -13.95 53.18
C LYS A 15 14.40 -13.72 52.86
N THR A 16 15.30 -14.19 53.72
CA THR A 16 16.75 -14.06 53.48
C THR A 16 17.21 -14.87 52.26
N ARG A 17 16.67 -16.10 52.07
CA ARG A 17 16.99 -16.89 50.87
C ARG A 17 16.48 -16.24 49.58
N TYR A 18 15.29 -15.59 49.55
CA TYR A 18 14.79 -14.88 48.40
C TYR A 18 15.62 -13.65 48.05
N ILE A 19 16.16 -12.93 49.04
CA ILE A 19 17.04 -11.78 48.83
C ILE A 19 18.36 -12.21 48.18
N TYR A 20 18.97 -13.29 48.63
CA TYR A 20 20.21 -13.82 48.04
C TYR A 20 20.01 -14.37 46.63
N ILE A 21 18.89 -15.01 46.33
CA ILE A 21 18.54 -15.47 44.99
C ILE A 21 18.32 -14.28 44.05
N SER A 22 17.63 -13.21 44.48
CA SER A 22 17.42 -12.02 43.71
C SER A 22 18.73 -11.28 43.41
N ILE A 23 19.64 -11.18 44.37
CA ILE A 23 20.96 -10.56 44.17
C ILE A 23 21.83 -11.39 43.22
N ALA A 24 21.79 -12.70 43.30
CA ALA A 24 22.53 -13.60 42.40
C ALA A 24 21.98 -13.47 40.95
N PHE A 25 20.68 -13.38 40.75
CA PHE A 25 20.09 -13.17 39.42
C PHE A 25 20.47 -11.79 38.82
N ILE A 26 20.49 -10.73 39.64
CA ILE A 26 20.89 -9.39 39.21
C ILE A 26 22.38 -9.38 38.80
N SER A 27 23.24 -10.04 39.55
CA SER A 27 24.67 -10.13 39.24
C SER A 27 24.97 -10.94 37.98
N VAL A 28 24.22 -12.00 37.69
CA VAL A 28 24.33 -12.73 36.42
C VAL A 28 23.83 -11.93 35.24
N PHE A 29 22.77 -11.12 35.42
CA PHE A 29 22.28 -10.22 34.35
C PHE A 29 23.26 -9.10 34.03
N ILE A 30 23.94 -8.53 35.04
CA ILE A 30 24.93 -7.46 34.81
C ILE A 30 26.18 -8.03 34.11
N LEU A 31 26.62 -9.23 34.45
CA LEU A 31 27.74 -9.89 33.77
C LEU A 31 27.40 -10.33 32.34
N ALA A 32 26.18 -10.79 32.10
CA ALA A 32 25.70 -11.10 30.76
C ALA A 32 25.56 -9.83 29.89
N ALA A 33 25.09 -8.71 30.45
CA ALA A 33 25.01 -7.42 29.74
C ALA A 33 26.40 -6.86 29.38
N ALA A 34 27.39 -7.01 30.26
CA ALA A 34 28.76 -6.59 29.97
C ALA A 34 29.46 -7.45 28.90
N GLY A 35 29.11 -8.74 28.78
CA GLY A 35 29.59 -9.64 27.72
C GLY A 35 28.93 -9.39 26.37
N PHE A 36 27.67 -8.97 26.35
CA PHE A 36 26.91 -8.69 25.12
C PHE A 36 27.34 -7.41 24.38
N ILE A 37 27.95 -6.45 25.11
CA ILE A 37 28.43 -5.19 24.49
C ILE A 37 29.64 -5.42 23.56
N LYS A 38 30.37 -6.54 23.71
CA LYS A 38 31.49 -6.90 22.83
C LYS A 38 31.10 -7.65 21.55
N TYR A 39 29.83 -8.05 21.39
CA TYR A 39 29.32 -8.79 20.24
C TYR A 39 28.16 -8.10 19.52
N LEU A 40 27.94 -6.81 19.75
CA LEU A 40 27.08 -6.05 18.84
C LEU A 40 27.82 -5.97 17.51
N PRO A 41 27.30 -6.58 16.42
CA PRO A 41 27.80 -6.28 15.09
C PRO A 41 27.69 -4.77 14.94
N SER A 42 28.79 -4.12 14.55
CA SER A 42 28.84 -2.72 14.17
C SER A 42 27.55 -2.39 13.45
N ALA A 43 26.75 -1.47 14.02
CA ALA A 43 25.53 -1.01 13.42
C ALA A 43 25.82 -0.76 11.95
N ALA A 44 25.19 -1.56 11.08
CA ALA A 44 25.22 -1.30 9.66
C ALA A 44 24.91 0.20 9.56
N LYS A 45 25.85 0.95 8.98
CA LYS A 45 25.71 2.38 8.73
C LYS A 45 24.29 2.55 8.18
N THR A 46 23.40 3.04 9.01
CA THR A 46 22.16 3.64 8.53
C THR A 46 22.62 4.60 7.46
N SER A 47 22.36 4.26 6.21
CA SER A 47 22.60 5.18 5.12
C SER A 47 21.88 6.44 5.56
N ALA A 48 22.69 7.43 5.94
CA ALA A 48 22.20 8.73 6.33
C ALA A 48 21.17 9.10 5.27
N LEU A 49 19.93 9.35 5.69
CA LEU A 49 18.95 10.02 4.85
C LEU A 49 19.72 11.22 4.28
N SER A 50 20.12 11.09 3.03
CA SER A 50 20.78 12.18 2.32
C SER A 50 19.82 13.35 2.49
N LYS A 51 20.23 14.33 3.30
CA LYS A 51 19.57 15.64 3.34
C LYS A 51 19.83 16.27 1.97
N LYS A 52 19.12 15.77 0.95
CA LYS A 52 18.94 16.54 -0.27
C LYS A 52 18.28 17.83 0.15
N PRO A 53 18.78 18.98 -0.31
CA PRO A 53 18.28 20.28 0.07
C PRO A 53 16.77 20.27 -0.14
N LYS A 54 16.03 20.77 0.86
CA LYS A 54 14.59 21.01 0.80
C LYS A 54 14.36 21.75 -0.52
N PRO A 55 13.70 21.16 -1.53
CA PRO A 55 13.46 21.89 -2.76
C PRO A 55 12.60 23.07 -2.38
N GLU A 56 13.05 24.27 -2.70
CA GLU A 56 12.14 25.40 -2.90
C GLU A 56 10.94 24.84 -3.65
N LEU A 57 9.74 25.15 -3.19
CA LEU A 57 8.51 24.92 -3.91
C LEU A 57 8.73 25.55 -5.28
N SER A 58 9.26 24.77 -6.24
CA SER A 58 9.39 25.24 -7.60
C SER A 58 7.96 25.52 -8.01
N GLN A 59 7.70 26.80 -8.16
CA GLN A 59 6.47 27.37 -8.64
C GLN A 59 5.88 26.41 -9.66
N TYR A 60 4.82 25.72 -9.26
CA TYR A 60 3.88 25.15 -10.22
C TYR A 60 3.60 26.31 -11.17
N ASN A 61 4.17 26.26 -12.37
CA ASN A 61 3.94 27.28 -13.36
C ASN A 61 2.43 27.32 -13.52
N ALA A 62 1.81 28.28 -12.87
CA ALA A 62 0.42 28.66 -13.05
C ALA A 62 0.32 29.27 -14.45
N SER A 63 0.59 28.40 -15.44
CA SER A 63 0.32 28.69 -16.82
C SER A 63 -1.17 28.94 -16.89
N LYS A 64 -1.55 30.19 -17.20
CA LYS A 64 -2.87 30.74 -17.49
C LYS A 64 -4.00 30.12 -16.64
N PRO A 65 -4.78 30.91 -15.91
CA PRO A 65 -5.97 30.35 -15.25
C PRO A 65 -6.77 29.63 -16.34
N LEU A 66 -6.92 28.29 -16.17
CA LEU A 66 -7.81 27.54 -17.05
C LEU A 66 -9.18 28.22 -16.94
N SER A 67 -9.76 28.60 -18.07
CA SER A 67 -11.13 29.05 -18.09
C SER A 67 -12.05 27.96 -17.53
N LEU A 68 -13.01 28.38 -16.70
CA LEU A 68 -13.99 27.46 -16.12
C LEU A 68 -14.56 26.54 -17.21
N PRO A 69 -14.56 25.22 -17.04
CA PRO A 69 -15.03 24.32 -18.08
C PRO A 69 -16.49 24.57 -18.41
N ILE A 70 -16.78 24.88 -19.68
CA ILE A 70 -18.15 25.01 -20.16
C ILE A 70 -18.61 23.64 -20.67
N CYS A 71 -19.43 22.97 -19.86
CA CYS A 71 -20.11 21.73 -20.25
C CYS A 71 -21.50 22.11 -20.82
N LYS A 72 -21.61 22.21 -22.13
CA LYS A 72 -22.88 22.50 -22.81
C LYS A 72 -23.78 21.28 -22.72
N GLY A 73 -25.01 21.45 -22.24
CA GLY A 73 -26.11 20.49 -22.28
C GLY A 73 -26.69 20.18 -20.90
N GLU A 74 -27.73 20.91 -20.52
CA GLU A 74 -28.47 20.68 -19.25
C GLU A 74 -29.53 19.56 -19.35
N ARG A 75 -29.71 18.94 -20.53
CA ARG A 75 -30.65 17.81 -20.74
C ARG A 75 -29.94 16.68 -21.44
N PHE A 76 -29.62 15.65 -20.68
CA PHE A 76 -28.95 14.46 -21.15
C PHE A 76 -30.00 13.43 -21.63
N ASN A 77 -29.94 12.96 -22.88
CA ASN A 77 -30.59 11.73 -23.27
C ASN A 77 -29.64 10.54 -23.06
N ALA A 78 -30.15 9.34 -22.77
CA ALA A 78 -29.45 8.30 -22.02
C ALA A 78 -28.06 7.86 -22.57
N GLN A 79 -27.77 7.92 -23.85
CA GLN A 79 -26.53 7.36 -24.42
C GLN A 79 -25.48 8.41 -24.78
N GLN A 80 -25.87 9.60 -25.25
CA GLN A 80 -24.96 10.75 -25.39
C GLN A 80 -24.61 11.36 -24.02
N SER A 81 -25.40 11.05 -22.99
CA SER A 81 -25.24 11.56 -21.64
C SER A 81 -24.01 10.99 -20.93
N GLU A 82 -23.72 9.69 -21.04
CA GLU A 82 -22.61 9.07 -20.30
C GLU A 82 -21.24 9.55 -20.77
N GLN A 83 -21.00 9.63 -22.07
CA GLN A 83 -19.74 10.15 -22.61
C GLN A 83 -19.56 11.64 -22.30
N THR A 84 -20.63 12.43 -22.40
CA THR A 84 -20.58 13.87 -22.07
C THR A 84 -20.39 14.06 -20.57
N LEU A 85 -21.09 13.31 -19.74
CA LEU A 85 -20.94 13.30 -18.28
C LEU A 85 -19.50 12.99 -17.88
N PHE A 86 -18.95 11.91 -18.41
CA PHE A 86 -17.57 11.50 -18.18
C PHE A 86 -16.59 12.60 -18.60
N ALA A 87 -16.69 13.12 -19.83
CA ALA A 87 -15.80 14.16 -20.34
C ALA A 87 -15.87 15.45 -19.51
N CYS A 88 -17.08 15.82 -19.04
CA CYS A 88 -17.26 16.97 -18.15
C CYS A 88 -16.63 16.72 -16.78
N THR A 89 -16.89 15.58 -16.16
CA THR A 89 -16.32 15.22 -14.86
C THR A 89 -14.79 15.29 -14.91
N VAL A 90 -14.19 14.71 -15.94
CA VAL A 90 -12.73 14.75 -16.15
C VAL A 90 -12.22 16.20 -16.25
N LYS A 91 -12.87 17.05 -17.04
CA LYS A 91 -12.48 18.48 -17.19
C LYS A 91 -12.53 19.23 -15.85
N TYR A 92 -13.53 18.96 -15.02
CA TYR A 92 -13.61 19.58 -13.70
C TYR A 92 -12.56 19.04 -12.72
N LEU A 93 -12.27 17.74 -12.72
CA LEU A 93 -11.16 17.16 -11.93
C LEU A 93 -9.81 17.76 -12.35
N GLN A 94 -9.59 17.98 -13.65
CA GLN A 94 -8.38 18.67 -14.17
C GLN A 94 -8.35 20.14 -13.75
N TYR A 95 -9.45 20.87 -13.93
CA TYR A 95 -9.56 22.27 -13.54
C TYR A 95 -9.28 22.48 -12.05
N LEU A 96 -9.86 21.63 -11.20
CA LEU A 96 -9.67 21.64 -9.76
C LEU A 96 -8.32 21.05 -9.31
N ARG A 97 -7.46 20.59 -10.23
CA ARG A 97 -6.11 20.07 -10.04
C ARG A 97 -6.01 18.68 -9.39
N TYR A 98 -7.13 17.96 -9.19
CA TYR A 98 -7.12 16.58 -8.72
C TYR A 98 -6.56 15.60 -9.77
N LEU A 99 -6.71 15.90 -11.05
CA LEU A 99 -6.26 15.07 -12.17
C LEU A 99 -5.23 15.81 -13.03
N PRO A 100 -3.92 15.62 -12.81
CA PRO A 100 -2.88 16.32 -13.58
C PRO A 100 -2.55 15.63 -14.91
N VAL A 101 -3.44 14.78 -15.42
CA VAL A 101 -3.24 14.02 -16.64
C VAL A 101 -4.41 14.26 -17.61
N SER A 102 -4.09 14.37 -18.90
CA SER A 102 -5.05 14.46 -20.00
C SER A 102 -4.77 13.36 -21.01
N SER A 103 -5.72 13.14 -21.93
CA SER A 103 -5.55 12.22 -23.05
C SER A 103 -5.76 12.97 -24.36
N ASP A 104 -4.79 12.86 -25.27
CA ASP A 104 -4.85 13.39 -26.64
C ASP A 104 -5.33 12.31 -27.65
N GLY A 105 -5.85 11.17 -27.11
CA GLY A 105 -6.34 10.02 -27.88
C GLY A 105 -5.99 8.69 -27.21
N PRO A 106 -6.41 7.56 -27.78
CA PRO A 106 -6.13 6.25 -27.22
C PRO A 106 -4.63 6.01 -27.02
N GLY A 107 -4.23 5.64 -25.79
CA GLY A 107 -2.84 5.32 -25.46
C GLY A 107 -1.87 6.51 -25.49
N LYS A 108 -2.37 7.74 -25.42
CA LYS A 108 -1.54 8.96 -25.40
C LYS A 108 -1.92 9.82 -24.21
N TYR A 109 -1.16 9.68 -23.15
CA TYR A 109 -1.35 10.45 -21.91
C TYR A 109 -0.34 11.57 -21.82
N LYS A 110 -0.80 12.73 -21.36
CA LYS A 110 0.00 13.92 -21.15
C LYS A 110 -0.15 14.38 -19.71
N PHE A 111 0.96 14.45 -19.01
CA PHE A 111 1.02 14.98 -17.65
C PHE A 111 1.30 16.48 -17.66
N SER A 112 0.78 17.21 -16.66
CA SER A 112 1.02 18.64 -16.49
C SER A 112 2.43 18.98 -15.96
N PHE A 113 3.22 17.95 -15.64
CA PHE A 113 4.62 18.04 -15.18
C PHE A 113 5.44 16.88 -15.76
N PRO A 114 6.77 16.97 -15.79
CA PRO A 114 7.62 15.87 -16.22
C PRO A 114 7.44 14.64 -15.30
N VAL A 115 7.28 13.48 -15.89
CA VAL A 115 7.17 12.18 -15.18
C VAL A 115 8.17 11.18 -15.74
N PRO A 116 8.59 10.16 -14.95
CA PRO A 116 9.42 9.09 -15.46
C PRO A 116 8.74 8.32 -16.60
N ASP A 117 9.52 7.79 -17.54
CA ASP A 117 9.02 7.00 -18.68
C ASP A 117 8.15 5.81 -18.24
N ILE A 118 8.45 5.22 -17.07
CA ILE A 118 7.65 4.13 -16.53
C ILE A 118 6.21 4.58 -16.27
N LEU A 119 5.99 5.80 -15.77
CA LEU A 119 4.65 6.31 -15.52
C LEU A 119 3.90 6.61 -16.82
N HIS A 120 4.58 7.10 -17.86
CA HIS A 120 3.98 7.22 -19.19
C HIS A 120 3.51 5.87 -19.71
N ARG A 121 4.36 4.85 -19.72
CA ARG A 121 3.99 3.50 -20.16
C ARG A 121 2.83 2.91 -19.36
N VAL A 122 2.80 3.13 -18.04
CA VAL A 122 1.70 2.69 -17.18
C VAL A 122 0.42 3.40 -17.57
N ALA A 123 0.43 4.72 -17.68
CA ALA A 123 -0.74 5.51 -18.04
C ALA A 123 -1.27 5.09 -19.41
N ASP A 124 -0.40 4.97 -20.42
CA ASP A 124 -0.75 4.62 -21.80
C ASP A 124 -1.36 3.20 -21.90
N SER A 125 -1.14 2.33 -20.92
CA SER A 125 -1.75 0.99 -20.89
C SER A 125 -3.23 0.97 -20.48
N TYR A 126 -3.75 2.08 -19.92
CA TYR A 126 -5.15 2.19 -19.49
C TYR A 126 -6.00 2.96 -20.50
N GLY A 127 -7.23 2.48 -20.71
CA GLY A 127 -8.20 3.23 -21.52
C GLY A 127 -8.67 4.51 -20.81
N TRP A 128 -8.99 5.53 -21.61
CA TRP A 128 -9.59 6.78 -21.12
C TRP A 128 -11.11 6.60 -20.97
N ASN A 129 -11.52 6.07 -19.83
CA ASN A 129 -12.90 5.67 -19.52
C ASN A 129 -13.19 5.78 -18.03
N PRO A 130 -14.45 5.63 -17.58
CA PRO A 130 -14.83 5.75 -16.17
C PRO A 130 -14.17 4.76 -15.19
N GLN A 131 -13.54 3.70 -15.69
CA GLN A 131 -12.82 2.71 -14.87
C GLN A 131 -11.31 2.98 -14.78
N ASN A 132 -10.84 4.07 -15.40
CA ASN A 132 -9.44 4.44 -15.37
C ASN A 132 -8.98 4.76 -13.94
N PRO A 133 -7.94 4.09 -13.41
CA PRO A 133 -7.51 4.26 -12.02
C PRO A 133 -7.06 5.69 -11.69
N PHE A 134 -6.50 6.44 -12.64
CA PHE A 134 -6.10 7.83 -12.43
C PHE A 134 -7.30 8.74 -12.22
N ILE A 135 -8.39 8.51 -12.98
CA ILE A 135 -9.63 9.29 -12.89
C ILE A 135 -10.37 8.95 -11.60
N LEU A 136 -10.50 7.64 -11.31
CA LEU A 136 -11.13 7.17 -10.06
C LEU A 136 -10.32 7.62 -8.83
N GLY A 137 -8.99 7.61 -8.89
CA GLY A 137 -8.14 8.13 -7.83
C GLY A 137 -8.37 9.62 -7.58
N ALA A 138 -8.39 10.43 -8.63
CA ALA A 138 -8.70 11.86 -8.53
C ALA A 138 -10.07 12.13 -7.92
N ALA A 139 -11.09 11.36 -8.33
CA ALA A 139 -12.43 11.47 -7.75
C ALA A 139 -12.47 11.01 -6.28
N ALA A 140 -11.74 9.95 -5.90
CA ALA A 140 -11.64 9.49 -4.51
C ALA A 140 -10.97 10.52 -3.61
N GLN A 141 -9.90 11.16 -4.09
CA GLN A 141 -9.23 12.25 -3.39
C GLN A 141 -10.18 13.43 -3.19
N TYR A 142 -10.85 13.89 -4.25
CA TYR A 142 -11.83 14.97 -4.17
C TYR A 142 -12.92 14.67 -3.13
N LEU A 143 -13.54 13.49 -3.17
CA LEU A 143 -14.58 13.09 -2.24
C LEU A 143 -14.07 13.05 -0.79
N LYS A 144 -12.82 12.69 -0.58
CA LYS A 144 -12.20 12.73 0.75
C LYS A 144 -11.99 14.14 1.25
N GLU A 145 -11.46 15.03 0.43
CA GLU A 145 -11.15 16.41 0.81
C GLU A 145 -12.39 17.27 0.96
N SER A 146 -13.43 17.01 0.16
CA SER A 146 -14.75 17.64 0.32
C SER A 146 -15.56 17.11 1.52
N GLY A 147 -15.00 16.20 2.34
CA GLY A 147 -15.63 15.67 3.54
C GLY A 147 -16.73 14.62 3.30
N LYS A 148 -16.89 14.15 2.07
CA LYS A 148 -17.89 13.10 1.71
C LYS A 148 -17.47 11.71 2.15
N ILE A 149 -16.18 11.48 2.37
CA ILE A 149 -15.62 10.24 2.87
C ILE A 149 -14.93 10.52 4.20
N ARG A 150 -15.32 9.80 5.25
CA ARG A 150 -14.66 9.87 6.57
C ARG A 150 -13.40 9.00 6.60
N GLY A 151 -12.56 9.19 7.61
CA GLY A 151 -11.43 8.29 7.85
C GLY A 151 -11.93 6.88 8.19
N GLY A 152 -11.34 5.85 7.58
CA GLY A 152 -11.77 4.46 7.77
C GLY A 152 -12.98 4.04 6.93
N GLU A 153 -13.52 4.92 6.10
CA GLU A 153 -14.57 4.58 5.14
C GLU A 153 -14.01 4.25 3.76
N TYR A 154 -14.71 3.43 3.02
CA TYR A 154 -14.32 2.96 1.70
C TYR A 154 -14.60 4.03 0.63
N ALA A 155 -13.56 4.50 -0.05
CA ALA A 155 -13.71 5.40 -1.19
C ALA A 155 -14.07 4.61 -2.46
N LYS A 156 -15.33 4.71 -2.87
CA LYS A 156 -15.87 4.09 -4.11
C LYS A 156 -16.48 5.17 -5.00
N PRO A 157 -15.65 6.02 -5.65
CA PRO A 157 -16.17 7.07 -6.50
C PRO A 157 -16.95 6.49 -7.68
N GLN A 158 -18.06 7.12 -8.01
CA GLN A 158 -18.82 6.88 -9.22
C GLN A 158 -18.80 8.13 -10.08
N ILE A 159 -18.59 7.95 -11.37
CA ILE A 159 -18.64 9.07 -12.34
C ILE A 159 -20.10 9.26 -12.74
N ASP A 160 -20.81 10.06 -11.96
CA ASP A 160 -22.23 10.31 -12.10
C ASP A 160 -22.58 11.81 -12.03
N VAL A 161 -23.88 12.11 -12.15
CA VAL A 161 -24.38 13.49 -12.15
C VAL A 161 -24.16 14.16 -10.79
N ALA A 162 -24.20 13.40 -9.69
CA ALA A 162 -24.01 13.92 -8.34
C ALA A 162 -22.57 14.43 -8.19
N LEU A 163 -21.58 13.60 -8.55
CA LEU A 163 -20.17 13.99 -8.52
C LEU A 163 -19.91 15.21 -9.41
N LEU A 164 -20.45 15.23 -10.65
CA LEU A 164 -20.29 16.38 -11.54
C LEU A 164 -20.88 17.67 -10.96
N SER A 165 -22.04 17.58 -10.30
CA SER A 165 -22.67 18.73 -9.65
C SER A 165 -21.81 19.30 -8.53
N GLU A 166 -21.25 18.43 -7.70
CA GLU A 166 -20.34 18.82 -6.60
C GLU A 166 -19.05 19.47 -7.13
N LEU A 167 -18.44 18.88 -8.15
CA LEU A 167 -17.24 19.44 -8.79
C LEU A 167 -17.51 20.83 -9.40
N LYS A 168 -18.69 21.04 -10.00
CA LYS A 168 -19.11 22.36 -10.49
C LYS A 168 -19.24 23.39 -9.37
N GLU A 169 -19.81 22.99 -8.25
CA GLU A 169 -19.96 23.86 -7.09
C GLU A 169 -18.59 24.24 -6.50
N SER A 170 -17.70 23.27 -6.31
CA SER A 170 -16.33 23.55 -5.85
C SER A 170 -15.56 24.43 -6.83
N ALA A 171 -15.73 24.23 -8.13
CA ALA A 171 -15.10 25.06 -9.14
C ALA A 171 -15.62 26.51 -9.11
N ALA A 172 -16.92 26.70 -8.89
CA ALA A 172 -17.51 28.03 -8.74
C ALA A 172 -17.01 28.77 -7.49
N LYS A 173 -16.66 28.02 -6.43
CA LYS A 173 -16.08 28.57 -5.19
C LYS A 173 -14.56 28.74 -5.28
N GLY A 174 -13.90 28.22 -6.31
CA GLY A 174 -12.45 28.26 -6.44
C GLY A 174 -11.71 27.31 -5.48
N GLU A 175 -12.32 26.19 -5.11
CA GLU A 175 -11.79 25.19 -4.19
C GLU A 175 -10.86 24.22 -4.94
N PHE A 176 -9.62 24.60 -5.14
CA PHE A 176 -8.62 23.78 -5.83
C PHE A 176 -7.91 22.84 -4.86
N ASP A 177 -7.49 21.67 -5.39
CA ASP A 177 -6.60 20.77 -4.62
C ASP A 177 -5.31 21.52 -4.22
N PRO A 178 -5.06 21.63 -2.89
CA PRO A 178 -3.84 22.27 -2.40
C PRO A 178 -2.63 21.33 -2.39
N HIS A 179 -2.84 20.04 -2.66
CA HIS A 179 -1.82 19.02 -2.49
C HIS A 179 -1.10 18.67 -3.80
N PRO A 180 0.19 18.34 -3.75
CA PRO A 180 0.89 17.79 -4.89
C PRO A 180 0.37 16.40 -5.22
N TRP A 181 0.32 16.08 -6.51
CA TRP A 181 -0.09 14.76 -6.96
C TRP A 181 0.91 13.68 -6.54
N LYS A 182 0.41 12.55 -6.04
CA LYS A 182 1.20 11.45 -5.51
C LYS A 182 1.03 10.17 -6.33
N TRP A 183 2.15 9.48 -6.53
CA TRP A 183 2.19 8.18 -7.16
C TRP A 183 3.17 7.26 -6.42
N VAL A 184 2.71 6.07 -6.07
CA VAL A 184 3.51 5.01 -5.45
C VAL A 184 3.81 3.97 -6.52
N LEU A 185 5.09 3.65 -6.70
CA LEU A 185 5.54 2.57 -7.57
C LEU A 185 6.17 1.47 -6.72
N VAL A 186 5.63 0.26 -6.82
CA VAL A 186 6.18 -0.96 -6.23
C VAL A 186 6.86 -1.78 -7.32
N ARG A 187 8.13 -2.12 -7.10
CA ARG A 187 8.91 -2.99 -8.00
C ARG A 187 9.08 -4.35 -7.34
N GLN A 188 8.47 -5.35 -7.94
CA GLN A 188 8.63 -6.76 -7.54
C GLN A 188 9.88 -7.35 -8.17
N ALA A 189 10.61 -8.16 -7.42
CA ALA A 189 11.77 -8.91 -7.87
C ALA A 189 12.03 -10.07 -6.90
N ASP A 190 12.85 -11.04 -7.31
CA ASP A 190 13.30 -12.10 -6.39
C ASP A 190 14.16 -11.56 -5.23
N LYS A 191 14.81 -10.43 -5.47
CA LYS A 191 15.64 -9.69 -4.51
C LYS A 191 15.60 -8.20 -4.82
N ASN A 192 15.77 -7.39 -3.78
CA ASN A 192 15.78 -5.92 -3.87
C ASN A 192 14.44 -5.33 -4.33
N GLU A 193 13.33 -5.88 -3.82
CA GLU A 193 12.02 -5.28 -3.99
C GLU A 193 11.96 -3.91 -3.33
N THR A 194 11.35 -2.94 -4.01
CA THR A 194 11.27 -1.54 -3.54
C THR A 194 9.89 -0.94 -3.70
N VAL A 195 9.58 0.00 -2.82
CA VAL A 195 8.52 0.99 -3.02
C VAL A 195 9.15 2.36 -3.18
N GLU A 196 8.67 3.11 -4.16
CA GLU A 196 9.08 4.48 -4.46
C GLU A 196 7.86 5.40 -4.36
N LEU A 197 8.03 6.59 -3.77
CA LEU A 197 7.00 7.63 -3.74
C LEU A 197 7.43 8.78 -4.63
N TYR A 198 6.57 9.14 -5.55
CA TYR A 198 6.72 10.29 -6.45
C TYR A 198 5.76 11.41 -6.06
N GLU A 199 6.24 12.63 -6.13
CA GLU A 199 5.47 13.85 -5.96
C GLU A 199 5.62 14.71 -7.21
N ASN A 200 4.53 14.99 -7.92
CA ASN A 200 4.55 15.71 -9.21
C ASN A 200 5.62 15.16 -10.16
N GLY A 201 5.70 13.82 -10.28
CA GLY A 201 6.63 13.11 -11.14
C GLY A 201 8.07 13.01 -10.61
N ARG A 202 8.41 13.62 -9.48
CA ARG A 202 9.74 13.55 -8.85
C ARG A 202 9.75 12.52 -7.73
N GLU A 203 10.70 11.62 -7.73
CA GLU A 203 10.93 10.70 -6.61
C GLU A 203 11.38 11.48 -5.36
N ILE A 204 10.64 11.28 -4.26
CA ILE A 204 10.92 11.90 -2.96
C ILE A 204 11.26 10.89 -1.86
N PHE A 205 11.00 9.60 -2.10
CA PHE A 205 11.24 8.54 -1.12
C PHE A 205 11.38 7.19 -1.80
N SER A 206 12.21 6.32 -1.22
CA SER A 206 12.33 4.91 -1.58
C SER A 206 12.59 4.06 -0.34
N SER A 207 12.09 2.80 -0.35
CA SER A 207 12.26 1.84 0.73
C SER A 207 12.31 0.41 0.18
N PRO A 208 13.11 -0.50 0.78
CA PRO A 208 12.93 -1.92 0.55
C PRO A 208 11.56 -2.36 1.09
N VAL A 209 10.94 -3.33 0.42
CA VAL A 209 9.65 -3.91 0.80
C VAL A 209 9.63 -5.42 0.61
N ASN A 210 8.60 -6.09 1.13
CA ASN A 210 8.29 -7.45 0.77
C ASN A 210 6.95 -7.48 0.04
N THR A 211 6.89 -8.20 -1.07
CA THR A 211 5.64 -8.49 -1.77
C THR A 211 5.19 -9.93 -1.51
N GLY A 212 4.15 -10.37 -2.19
CA GLY A 212 3.56 -11.69 -2.00
C GLY A 212 4.40 -12.82 -2.56
N GLU A 213 4.58 -13.89 -1.79
CA GLU A 213 5.13 -15.16 -2.28
C GLU A 213 4.27 -15.71 -3.44
N PHE A 214 4.89 -16.46 -4.36
CA PHE A 214 4.21 -17.11 -5.49
C PHE A 214 3.40 -16.14 -6.38
N ALA A 215 3.91 -14.93 -6.60
CA ALA A 215 3.26 -13.89 -7.38
C ALA A 215 1.83 -13.53 -6.89
N THR A 216 1.57 -13.63 -5.58
CA THR A 216 0.27 -13.26 -5.00
C THR A 216 0.03 -11.76 -4.93
N THR A 217 1.05 -10.92 -5.11
CA THR A 217 0.87 -9.50 -5.41
C THR A 217 0.76 -9.34 -6.93
N PRO A 218 -0.41 -8.97 -7.50
CA PRO A 218 -0.57 -8.84 -8.93
C PRO A 218 0.06 -7.56 -9.46
N ASP A 219 0.56 -7.60 -10.72
CA ASP A 219 0.90 -6.39 -11.46
C ASP A 219 -0.35 -5.60 -11.82
N GLY A 220 -0.25 -4.27 -11.80
CA GLY A 220 -1.36 -3.40 -12.17
C GLY A 220 -1.28 -2.01 -11.52
N THR A 221 -2.34 -1.24 -11.73
CA THR A 221 -2.46 0.11 -11.16
C THR A 221 -3.83 0.29 -10.55
N TRP A 222 -3.85 0.84 -9.36
CA TRP A 222 -5.03 1.11 -8.55
C TRP A 222 -4.88 2.45 -7.86
N TYR A 223 -5.84 2.81 -7.00
CA TYR A 223 -5.76 3.95 -6.10
C TYR A 223 -6.00 3.52 -4.65
N VAL A 224 -5.47 4.26 -3.71
CA VAL A 224 -5.73 4.05 -2.27
C VAL A 224 -7.19 4.39 -1.99
N PHE A 225 -7.96 3.38 -1.55
CA PHE A 225 -9.40 3.52 -1.33
C PHE A 225 -9.84 3.38 0.12
N LEU A 226 -8.97 2.89 1.01
CA LEU A 226 -9.29 2.69 2.42
C LEU A 226 -8.02 2.78 3.25
N ARG A 227 -8.10 3.44 4.42
CA ARG A 227 -6.92 3.71 5.24
C ARG A 227 -7.20 3.54 6.71
N PHE A 228 -6.23 2.92 7.42
CA PHE A 228 -6.23 2.81 8.87
C PHE A 228 -4.86 3.13 9.44
N HIS A 229 -4.81 3.71 10.65
CA HIS A 229 -3.56 3.86 11.38
C HIS A 229 -3.04 2.50 11.89
N ASP A 230 -3.95 1.68 12.42
CA ASP A 230 -3.73 0.28 12.79
C ASP A 230 -5.01 -0.55 12.57
N THR A 231 -4.84 -1.84 12.37
CA THR A 231 -5.95 -2.78 12.19
C THR A 231 -5.49 -4.23 12.44
N THR A 232 -6.45 -5.14 12.42
CA THR A 232 -6.22 -6.58 12.31
C THR A 232 -6.43 -6.99 10.86
N MET A 233 -5.56 -7.83 10.32
CA MET A 233 -5.71 -8.44 9.00
C MET A 233 -5.83 -9.95 9.14
N SER A 234 -6.88 -10.52 8.56
CA SER A 234 -7.10 -11.97 8.52
C SER A 234 -7.29 -12.45 7.09
N GLY A 235 -6.94 -13.69 6.84
CA GLY A 235 -7.06 -14.27 5.51
C GLY A 235 -6.40 -15.63 5.38
N LEU A 236 -6.04 -15.99 4.15
CA LEU A 236 -5.32 -17.21 3.82
C LEU A 236 -3.96 -16.87 3.22
N SER A 237 -2.91 -17.48 3.78
CA SER A 237 -1.53 -17.38 3.27
C SER A 237 -1.15 -18.70 2.59
N PRO A 238 -0.53 -18.67 1.40
CA PRO A 238 -0.01 -19.87 0.76
C PRO A 238 1.24 -20.35 1.48
N LYS A 239 1.33 -21.65 1.77
CA LYS A 239 2.54 -22.29 2.30
C LYS A 239 2.93 -23.43 1.38
N ARG A 240 4.18 -23.40 0.90
CA ARG A 240 4.74 -24.46 0.06
C ARG A 240 4.69 -25.80 0.76
N ILE A 241 4.27 -26.83 0.06
CA ILE A 241 4.26 -28.22 0.50
C ILE A 241 4.91 -29.13 -0.54
N SER A 242 5.26 -30.37 -0.17
CA SER A 242 5.74 -31.35 -1.13
C SER A 242 4.59 -31.89 -2.00
N MET A 243 4.88 -32.39 -3.19
CA MET A 243 3.90 -33.04 -4.07
C MET A 243 3.16 -34.18 -3.36
N LYS A 244 3.89 -35.01 -2.61
CA LYS A 244 3.28 -36.11 -1.82
C LYS A 244 2.20 -35.62 -0.87
N ILE A 245 2.45 -34.51 -0.17
CA ILE A 245 1.47 -33.90 0.76
C ILE A 245 0.32 -33.27 -0.04
N TYR A 246 0.63 -32.59 -1.14
CA TYR A 246 -0.35 -31.97 -2.02
C TYR A 246 -1.37 -32.98 -2.55
N GLU A 247 -0.93 -34.10 -3.15
CA GLU A 247 -1.81 -35.15 -3.65
C GLU A 247 -2.66 -35.79 -2.55
N SER A 248 -2.07 -36.06 -1.39
CA SER A 248 -2.80 -36.61 -0.25
C SER A 248 -3.89 -35.65 0.26
N LEU A 249 -3.61 -34.35 0.33
CA LEU A 249 -4.58 -33.35 0.77
C LEU A 249 -5.62 -33.06 -0.32
N LYS A 250 -5.23 -33.03 -1.59
CA LYS A 250 -6.13 -32.83 -2.73
C LYS A 250 -7.19 -33.90 -2.80
N ALA A 251 -6.82 -35.17 -2.54
CA ALA A 251 -7.75 -36.28 -2.51
C ALA A 251 -8.75 -36.20 -1.34
N LYS A 252 -8.33 -35.71 -0.16
CA LYS A 252 -9.15 -35.70 1.06
C LYS A 252 -9.86 -34.36 1.28
N HIS A 253 -9.18 -33.25 0.96
CA HIS A 253 -9.61 -31.88 1.25
C HIS A 253 -9.23 -30.93 0.09
N PRO A 254 -9.82 -31.06 -1.11
CA PRO A 254 -9.39 -30.37 -2.31
C PRO A 254 -9.37 -28.83 -2.20
N GLY A 255 -10.26 -28.24 -1.38
CA GLY A 255 -10.30 -26.78 -1.14
C GLY A 255 -9.19 -26.21 -0.27
N THR A 256 -8.35 -27.06 0.36
CA THR A 256 -7.28 -26.61 1.27
C THR A 256 -5.92 -26.49 0.62
N VAL A 257 -5.79 -26.91 -0.62
CA VAL A 257 -4.53 -26.89 -1.39
C VAL A 257 -4.73 -26.21 -2.74
N GLY A 258 -3.65 -25.77 -3.35
CA GLY A 258 -3.64 -25.14 -4.65
C GLY A 258 -2.27 -25.24 -5.33
N CYS A 259 -2.19 -24.72 -6.53
CA CYS A 259 -0.95 -24.57 -7.27
C CYS A 259 -0.75 -23.09 -7.60
N LEU A 260 0.32 -22.50 -7.13
CA LEU A 260 0.68 -21.12 -7.41
C LEU A 260 2.08 -21.08 -8.01
N ASP A 261 2.20 -20.42 -9.15
CA ASP A 261 3.46 -20.31 -9.91
C ASP A 261 4.22 -21.64 -10.05
N GLY A 262 3.48 -22.74 -10.33
CA GLY A 262 4.03 -24.08 -10.49
C GLY A 262 4.41 -24.79 -9.17
N HIS A 263 4.15 -24.18 -8.02
CA HIS A 263 4.45 -24.75 -6.71
C HIS A 263 3.20 -25.26 -6.00
N PRO A 264 3.20 -26.50 -5.49
CA PRO A 264 2.12 -27.00 -4.66
C PRO A 264 2.10 -26.25 -3.32
N ILE A 265 0.92 -25.73 -2.96
CA ILE A 265 0.73 -24.98 -1.73
C ILE A 265 -0.44 -25.52 -0.91
N LYS A 266 -0.40 -25.24 0.39
CA LYS A 266 -1.53 -25.34 1.30
C LYS A 266 -1.92 -23.94 1.76
N TRP A 267 -3.23 -23.67 1.76
CA TRP A 267 -3.77 -22.45 2.33
C TRP A 267 -3.83 -22.56 3.85
N VAL A 268 -3.23 -21.60 4.54
CA VAL A 268 -3.17 -21.53 6.01
C VAL A 268 -3.80 -20.22 6.44
N ALA A 269 -4.80 -20.30 7.32
CA ALA A 269 -5.44 -19.11 7.88
C ALA A 269 -4.44 -18.33 8.76
N TYR A 270 -4.54 -17.02 8.71
CA TYR A 270 -3.85 -16.10 9.60
C TYR A 270 -4.82 -15.05 10.14
N ASP A 271 -4.49 -14.50 11.32
CA ASP A 271 -5.20 -13.41 11.97
C ASP A 271 -4.17 -12.56 12.72
N ASP A 272 -3.62 -11.59 12.00
CA ASP A 272 -2.51 -10.75 12.46
C ASP A 272 -3.05 -9.41 12.99
N SER A 273 -2.90 -9.18 14.29
CA SER A 273 -3.25 -7.91 14.94
C SER A 273 -2.06 -6.94 14.96
N GLY A 274 -2.35 -5.65 15.15
CA GLY A 274 -1.32 -4.61 15.27
C GLY A 274 -0.61 -4.29 13.95
N ILE A 275 -1.27 -4.53 12.83
CA ILE A 275 -0.83 -4.08 11.51
C ILE A 275 -1.00 -2.56 11.45
N LYS A 276 0.09 -1.83 11.17
CA LYS A 276 0.11 -0.35 11.22
C LYS A 276 0.29 0.30 9.87
N TYR A 277 -0.19 1.54 9.76
CA TYR A 277 0.01 2.41 8.59
C TYR A 277 -0.53 1.78 7.31
N VAL A 278 -1.81 1.40 7.37
CA VAL A 278 -2.46 0.56 6.37
C VAL A 278 -3.15 1.39 5.30
N ASP A 279 -2.77 1.19 4.05
CA ASP A 279 -3.29 1.86 2.87
C ASP A 279 -3.73 0.80 1.84
N TYR A 280 -5.02 0.42 1.86
CA TYR A 280 -5.59 -0.54 0.93
C TYR A 280 -5.74 0.08 -0.46
N PHE A 281 -5.28 -0.64 -1.50
CA PHE A 281 -5.35 -0.19 -2.88
C PHE A 281 -5.94 -1.22 -3.86
N ASN A 282 -5.89 -2.51 -3.55
CA ASN A 282 -6.45 -3.57 -4.39
C ASN A 282 -7.10 -4.65 -3.54
N LYS A 283 -8.44 -4.70 -3.48
CA LYS A 283 -9.20 -5.67 -2.65
C LYS A 283 -8.67 -5.69 -1.20
N GLY A 284 -8.13 -6.83 -0.74
CA GLY A 284 -7.49 -6.99 0.57
C GLY A 284 -5.99 -6.68 0.60
N ILE A 285 -5.39 -6.23 -0.50
CA ILE A 285 -3.96 -5.91 -0.59
C ILE A 285 -3.72 -4.46 -0.18
N ALA A 286 -2.77 -4.25 0.72
CA ALA A 286 -2.41 -2.94 1.25
C ALA A 286 -0.89 -2.73 1.30
N LEU A 287 -0.50 -1.45 1.33
CA LEU A 287 0.79 -0.99 1.82
C LEU A 287 0.67 -0.94 3.34
N HIS A 288 1.58 -1.57 4.10
CA HIS A 288 1.50 -1.55 5.56
C HIS A 288 2.81 -1.94 6.24
N TYR A 289 2.89 -1.73 7.54
CA TYR A 289 3.93 -2.28 8.41
C TYR A 289 3.46 -3.55 9.13
N ILE A 290 4.32 -4.54 9.12
CA ILE A 290 4.33 -5.68 10.04
C ILE A 290 5.80 -6.02 10.37
N PRO A 291 6.16 -6.44 11.61
CA PRO A 291 7.54 -6.78 11.94
C PRO A 291 8.07 -7.93 11.09
N ARG A 292 9.20 -7.71 10.42
CA ARG A 292 9.93 -8.73 9.66
C ARG A 292 11.43 -8.65 9.97
N ALA A 293 12.10 -9.80 9.96
CA ALA A 293 13.54 -9.85 10.16
C ALA A 293 14.32 -9.17 9.04
N ARG A 294 13.80 -9.21 7.80
CA ARG A 294 14.40 -8.60 6.60
C ARG A 294 13.31 -8.19 5.62
N TYR A 295 13.65 -7.21 4.76
CA TYR A 295 12.84 -6.74 3.66
C TYR A 295 13.63 -6.81 2.35
N GLY A 296 12.95 -6.72 1.21
CA GLY A 296 13.52 -6.70 -0.12
C GLY A 296 13.30 -7.99 -0.91
N PHE A 297 12.34 -8.83 -0.54
CA PHE A 297 12.04 -10.10 -1.25
C PHE A 297 10.61 -10.57 -0.97
N PRO A 298 10.02 -11.44 -1.82
CA PRO A 298 8.68 -11.96 -1.62
C PRO A 298 8.57 -12.81 -0.33
N GLN A 299 7.65 -12.45 0.57
CA GLN A 299 7.36 -13.23 1.79
C GLN A 299 5.97 -13.01 2.39
N SER A 300 5.14 -12.13 1.81
CA SER A 300 3.79 -11.86 2.28
C SER A 300 2.74 -12.79 1.64
N ALA A 301 1.50 -12.68 2.10
CA ALA A 301 0.35 -13.31 1.45
C ALA A 301 -0.19 -12.52 0.24
N GLY A 302 0.42 -11.36 -0.08
CA GLY A 302 0.03 -10.49 -1.19
C GLY A 302 0.16 -9.00 -0.89
N CYS A 303 0.22 -8.60 0.39
CA CYS A 303 0.42 -7.20 0.78
C CYS A 303 1.85 -6.71 0.53
N ILE A 304 2.04 -5.41 0.53
CA ILE A 304 3.33 -4.73 0.45
C ILE A 304 3.75 -4.38 1.87
N GLU A 305 4.65 -5.19 2.43
CA GLU A 305 5.14 -5.02 3.80
C GLU A 305 6.35 -4.09 3.81
N ILE A 306 6.33 -3.06 4.63
CA ILE A 306 7.29 -1.95 4.64
C ILE A 306 7.89 -1.82 6.05
N PRO A 307 9.20 -1.52 6.22
CA PRO A 307 9.80 -1.24 7.52
C PRO A 307 9.05 -0.11 8.27
N GLU A 308 8.91 -0.19 9.60
CA GLU A 308 8.00 0.66 10.38
C GLU A 308 8.15 2.17 10.11
N GLN A 309 9.38 2.68 10.18
CA GLN A 309 9.63 4.12 9.96
C GLN A 309 9.26 4.55 8.52
N ASN A 310 9.52 3.68 7.54
CA ASN A 310 9.25 3.93 6.13
C ASN A 310 7.74 3.83 5.85
N ALA A 311 7.04 2.86 6.43
CA ALA A 311 5.58 2.74 6.35
C ALA A 311 4.89 3.96 6.96
N ARG A 312 5.35 4.41 8.13
CA ARG A 312 4.87 5.63 8.77
C ARG A 312 5.08 6.87 7.89
N PHE A 313 6.26 6.99 7.26
CA PHE A 313 6.54 8.09 6.34
C PHE A 313 5.60 8.04 5.13
N LEU A 314 5.49 6.87 4.49
CA LEU A 314 4.65 6.70 3.30
C LEU A 314 3.19 7.00 3.64
N HIS A 315 2.62 6.39 4.68
CA HIS A 315 1.25 6.61 5.14
C HIS A 315 0.95 8.10 5.43
N LYS A 316 1.90 8.84 6.01
CA LYS A 316 1.75 10.27 6.27
C LYS A 316 1.72 11.11 4.99
N ASN A 317 2.42 10.68 3.95
CA ASN A 317 2.62 11.45 2.72
C ASN A 317 1.68 11.06 1.58
N ILE A 318 0.95 9.94 1.69
CA ILE A 318 -0.09 9.52 0.73
C ILE A 318 -1.47 9.68 1.35
N GLY A 319 -2.50 9.60 0.52
CA GLY A 319 -3.90 9.77 0.91
C GLY A 319 -4.85 8.92 0.09
N TYR A 320 -6.14 9.06 0.36
CA TYR A 320 -7.16 8.53 -0.53
C TYR A 320 -6.93 9.06 -1.95
N GLY A 321 -7.11 8.21 -2.94
CA GLY A 321 -6.90 8.55 -4.33
C GLY A 321 -5.45 8.51 -4.82
N THR A 322 -4.45 8.39 -3.94
CA THR A 322 -3.05 8.18 -4.36
C THR A 322 -2.94 6.96 -5.25
N ILE A 323 -2.31 7.12 -6.41
CA ILE A 323 -2.13 6.04 -7.37
C ILE A 323 -1.04 5.09 -6.86
N VAL A 324 -1.32 3.78 -6.92
CA VAL A 324 -0.37 2.71 -6.60
C VAL A 324 -0.22 1.81 -7.81
N THR A 325 0.98 1.72 -8.33
CA THR A 325 1.35 0.82 -9.43
C THR A 325 2.29 -0.26 -8.91
N VAL A 326 2.00 -1.50 -9.25
CA VAL A 326 2.87 -2.66 -8.99
C VAL A 326 3.35 -3.19 -10.34
N ILE A 327 4.65 -3.37 -10.47
CA ILE A 327 5.28 -3.94 -11.68
C ILE A 327 6.17 -5.12 -11.29
N GLY A 328 6.12 -6.19 -12.08
CA GLY A 328 6.95 -7.37 -11.91
C GLY A 328 8.41 -7.17 -12.27
N SER A 329 9.22 -8.18 -11.98
CA SER A 329 10.67 -8.20 -12.20
C SER A 329 11.09 -8.00 -13.67
N ALA A 330 10.21 -8.30 -14.62
CA ALA A 330 10.48 -8.10 -16.07
C ALA A 330 10.24 -6.66 -16.55
N GLY A 331 9.84 -5.73 -15.68
CA GLY A 331 9.56 -4.34 -16.06
C GLY A 331 8.38 -4.17 -17.02
N ASN A 332 7.61 -5.21 -17.24
CA ASN A 332 6.43 -5.20 -18.10
C ASN A 332 5.23 -4.63 -17.35
N ALA A 333 5.21 -3.30 -17.20
CA ALA A 333 3.98 -2.61 -16.81
C ALA A 333 2.97 -2.79 -17.96
N GLY A 334 1.92 -3.55 -17.72
CA GLY A 334 0.68 -3.30 -18.42
C GLY A 334 0.30 -4.15 -19.61
N THR A 335 0.74 -5.39 -19.78
CA THR A 335 0.19 -6.25 -20.84
C THR A 335 -0.58 -7.48 -20.38
N LYS A 336 -0.89 -7.59 -19.10
CA LYS A 336 -1.93 -8.53 -18.68
C LYS A 336 -3.19 -7.74 -18.37
N LYS A 337 -4.22 -7.87 -19.24
CA LYS A 337 -5.62 -7.51 -18.96
C LYS A 337 -5.88 -7.79 -17.48
N GLN A 338 -6.51 -6.84 -16.78
CA GLN A 338 -7.12 -7.08 -15.46
C GLN A 338 -7.75 -8.46 -15.49
N ALA A 339 -7.06 -9.46 -14.97
CA ALA A 339 -7.65 -10.76 -14.76
C ALA A 339 -8.62 -10.54 -13.58
N GLU A 340 -9.90 -10.48 -13.90
CA GLU A 340 -10.95 -10.69 -12.93
C GLU A 340 -10.54 -11.88 -12.08
N GLY A 341 -10.30 -11.60 -10.80
CA GLY A 341 -10.25 -12.45 -9.62
C GLY A 341 -10.22 -13.99 -9.73
N THR A 342 -9.47 -14.53 -10.65
CA THR A 342 -9.12 -15.96 -10.64
C THR A 342 -7.61 -16.07 -10.50
N ALA A 343 -7.16 -16.71 -9.42
CA ALA A 343 -5.80 -17.17 -9.26
C ALA A 343 -5.31 -17.75 -10.60
N SER A 344 -4.17 -17.27 -11.09
CA SER A 344 -3.56 -17.78 -12.32
C SER A 344 -3.40 -19.31 -12.21
N THR A 345 -4.35 -20.04 -12.76
CA THR A 345 -4.34 -21.50 -12.85
C THR A 345 -3.53 -21.98 -14.06
N GLY A 346 -2.48 -21.27 -14.43
CA GLY A 346 -1.81 -21.43 -15.72
C GLY A 346 -0.56 -22.30 -15.74
N LYS A 347 -0.06 -22.80 -14.61
CA LYS A 347 0.99 -23.83 -14.59
C LYS A 347 0.51 -25.01 -13.76
N SER A 348 0.47 -26.18 -14.39
CA SER A 348 0.16 -27.46 -13.76
C SER A 348 1.12 -27.75 -12.61
N CYS A 349 0.62 -28.11 -11.41
CA CYS A 349 1.40 -28.80 -10.39
C CYS A 349 1.47 -30.30 -10.72
N THR A 350 1.54 -30.70 -11.98
CA THR A 350 1.86 -32.04 -12.45
C THR A 350 3.26 -32.01 -13.02
N GLU A 351 4.06 -33.01 -12.66
CA GLU A 351 5.32 -33.31 -13.31
C GLU A 351 5.17 -33.53 -14.81
#